data_722a8454acca825e6c054418e77c869a
#
_entry.id   722a8454acca825e6c054418e77c869a
#
_cell.length_a   1.000
_cell.length_b   1.000
_cell.length_c   1.000
_cell.angle_alpha   90.00
_cell.angle_beta   90.00
_cell.angle_gamma   90.00
#
_symmetry.space_group_name_H-M   'P 1'
#
loop_
_entity.id
_entity.type
_entity.pdbx_description
1 polymer ?
#
loop_
_entity_poly.entity_id
_entity_poly.type
_entity_poly.pdbx_seq_one_letter_code
_entity_poly.pdbx_strand_id
1 'polypeptide(L)' 'MKLTERQRELVEHVVAGRANKAIACAMNVTEGTIKVMLHMLYERFGVPNRTTLAMLYARKHENQDTPGRAQAD' A
#
# COMPACT_ATOMS: atom_id res chain seq x y z
N MET A 1 10.54 -3.39 -6.77
CA MET A 1 9.59 -2.35 -7.02
C MET A 1 9.87 -1.15 -6.20
N LYS A 2 10.02 -0.04 -6.88
CA LYS A 2 10.31 1.18 -6.17
C LYS A 2 9.11 2.05 -6.01
N LEU A 3 8.84 2.46 -4.79
CA LEU A 3 7.77 3.40 -4.50
C LEU A 3 8.39 4.68 -4.00
N THR A 4 7.79 5.80 -4.35
CA THR A 4 8.17 7.05 -3.70
C THR A 4 7.73 6.95 -2.26
N GLU A 5 8.26 7.83 -1.43
CA GLU A 5 7.89 7.83 -0.04
C GLU A 5 6.41 8.05 0.16
N ARG A 6 5.84 8.92 -0.65
CA ARG A 6 4.44 9.20 -0.57
C ARG A 6 3.60 8.00 -1.00
N GLN A 7 4.04 7.29 -2.03
CA GLN A 7 3.34 6.10 -2.47
C GLN A 7 3.43 5.01 -1.42
N ARG A 8 4.57 4.85 -0.80
CA ARG A 8 4.72 3.86 0.25
C ARG A 8 3.81 4.16 1.43
N GLU A 9 3.74 5.42 1.80
CA GLU A 9 2.86 5.83 2.89
C GLU A 9 1.42 5.44 2.57
N LEU A 10 0.99 5.71 1.34
CA LEU A 10 -0.35 5.36 0.93
C LEU A 10 -0.59 3.86 1.04
N VAL A 11 0.34 3.08 0.51
CA VAL A 11 0.16 1.64 0.52
C VAL A 11 0.13 1.09 1.94
N GLU A 12 0.92 1.66 2.83
CA GLU A 12 0.91 1.21 4.21
C GLU A 12 -0.43 1.47 4.88
N HIS A 13 -1.07 2.59 4.56
CA HIS A 13 -2.41 2.85 5.07
C HIS A 13 -3.40 1.83 4.50
N VAL A 14 -3.24 1.48 3.23
CA VAL A 14 -4.11 0.50 2.60
C VAL A 14 -3.95 -0.87 3.27
N VAL A 15 -2.72 -1.26 3.53
CA VAL A 15 -2.45 -2.53 4.20
C VAL A 15 -3.05 -2.54 5.60
N ALA A 16 -3.03 -1.39 6.26
CA ALA A 16 -3.61 -1.27 7.59
C ALA A 16 -5.14 -1.28 7.57
N GLY A 17 -5.74 -1.29 6.41
CA GLY A 17 -7.20 -1.38 6.30
C GLY A 17 -7.93 -0.07 6.48
N ARG A 18 -7.25 1.06 6.32
CA ARG A 18 -7.89 2.35 6.52
C ARG A 18 -8.71 2.76 5.31
N ALA A 19 -9.81 3.46 5.57
CA ALA A 19 -10.66 3.94 4.50
C ALA A 19 -10.01 5.15 3.82
N ASN A 20 -10.39 5.40 2.58
CA ASN A 20 -9.81 6.51 1.82
C ASN A 20 -9.96 7.84 2.53
N LYS A 21 -11.07 8.05 3.22
CA LYS A 21 -11.29 9.28 3.93
C LYS A 21 -10.24 9.47 5.03
N ALA A 22 -9.98 8.41 5.77
CA ALA A 22 -9.00 8.47 6.84
C ALA A 22 -7.59 8.66 6.27
N ILE A 23 -7.30 8.00 5.17
CA ILE A 23 -6.01 8.12 4.52
C ILE A 23 -5.80 9.55 4.03
N ALA A 24 -6.84 10.11 3.41
CA ALA A 24 -6.76 11.46 2.90
C ALA A 24 -6.45 12.45 4.03
N CYS A 25 -7.10 12.25 5.14
CA CYS A 25 -6.87 13.10 6.30
C CYS A 25 -5.43 12.96 6.79
N ALA A 26 -4.98 11.72 6.92
CA ALA A 26 -3.63 11.45 7.42
C ALA A 26 -2.56 12.00 6.48
N MET A 27 -2.80 11.96 5.19
CA MET A 27 -1.83 12.43 4.21
C MET A 27 -2.06 13.86 3.79
N ASN A 28 -3.06 14.50 4.34
CA ASN A 28 -3.37 15.90 4.07
C ASN A 28 -3.68 16.16 2.60
N VAL A 29 -4.51 15.31 2.04
CA VAL A 29 -4.99 15.45 0.66
C VAL A 29 -6.47 15.14 0.65
N THR A 30 -7.10 15.25 -0.51
CA THR A 30 -8.52 14.93 -0.63
C THR A 30 -8.71 13.46 -0.93
N GLU A 31 -9.91 12.96 -0.69
CA GLU A 31 -10.22 11.58 -1.04
C GLU A 31 -10.07 11.34 -2.54
N GLY A 32 -10.43 12.34 -3.34
CA GLY A 32 -10.26 12.21 -4.78
C GLY A 32 -8.82 11.98 -5.15
N THR A 33 -7.91 12.67 -4.49
CA THR A 33 -6.49 12.47 -4.73
C THR A 33 -6.06 11.07 -4.35
N ILE A 34 -6.59 10.55 -3.24
CA ILE A 34 -6.27 9.19 -2.83
C ILE A 34 -6.73 8.18 -3.89
N LYS A 35 -7.94 8.38 -4.42
CA LYS A 35 -8.46 7.48 -5.44
C LYS A 35 -7.59 7.49 -6.69
N VAL A 36 -7.16 8.66 -7.11
CA VAL A 36 -6.29 8.76 -8.27
C VAL A 36 -4.96 8.08 -8.01
N MET A 37 -4.39 8.31 -6.84
CA MET A 37 -3.12 7.70 -6.50
C MET A 37 -3.21 6.18 -6.47
N LEU A 38 -4.30 5.67 -5.91
CA LEU A 38 -4.50 4.22 -5.86
C LEU A 38 -4.65 3.65 -7.25
N HIS A 39 -5.41 4.32 -8.11
CA HIS A 39 -5.62 3.84 -9.46
C HIS A 39 -4.29 3.75 -10.21
N MET A 40 -3.45 4.73 -10.03
CA MET A 40 -2.14 4.72 -10.66
C MET A 40 -1.29 3.57 -10.15
N LEU A 41 -1.39 3.26 -8.87
CA LEU A 41 -0.64 2.15 -8.32
C LEU A 41 -1.17 0.81 -8.82
N TYR A 42 -2.49 0.69 -8.96
CA TYR A 42 -3.06 -0.53 -9.51
C TYR A 42 -2.51 -0.78 -10.91
N GLU A 43 -2.46 0.26 -11.72
CA GLU A 43 -1.94 0.11 -13.07
C GLU A 43 -0.46 -0.21 -13.08
N ARG A 44 0.27 0.46 -12.22
CA ARG A 44 1.71 0.27 -12.19
C ARG A 44 2.09 -1.15 -11.79
N PHE A 45 1.38 -1.71 -10.85
CA PHE A 45 1.69 -3.05 -10.36
C PHE A 45 0.88 -4.13 -11.02
N GLY A 46 -0.01 -3.75 -11.93
CA GLY A 46 -0.80 -4.74 -12.65
C GLY A 46 -1.79 -5.46 -11.76
N VAL A 47 -2.33 -4.78 -10.78
CA VAL A 47 -3.31 -5.40 -9.88
C VAL A 47 -4.67 -4.75 -10.10
N PRO A 48 -5.74 -5.51 -9.91
CA PRO A 48 -7.09 -5.01 -10.22
C PRO A 48 -7.75 -4.19 -9.12
N ASN A 49 -7.29 -4.31 -7.90
CA ASN A 49 -7.98 -3.64 -6.82
C ASN A 49 -7.10 -3.49 -5.60
N ARG A 50 -7.66 -2.85 -4.61
CA ARG A 50 -6.99 -2.48 -3.39
C ARG A 50 -6.53 -3.68 -2.58
N THR A 51 -7.36 -4.70 -2.51
CA THR A 51 -7.03 -5.90 -1.75
C THR A 51 -5.80 -6.58 -2.33
N THR A 52 -5.77 -6.71 -3.65
CA THR A 52 -4.64 -7.34 -4.31
C THR A 52 -3.37 -6.51 -4.13
N LEU A 53 -3.50 -5.19 -4.17
CA LEU A 53 -2.36 -4.32 -3.94
C LEU A 53 -1.81 -4.52 -2.53
N ALA A 54 -2.70 -4.57 -1.55
CA ALA A 54 -2.28 -4.75 -0.17
C ALA A 54 -1.58 -6.09 0.02
N MET A 55 -2.12 -7.12 -0.59
CA MET A 55 -1.53 -8.44 -0.48
C MET A 55 -0.16 -8.50 -1.12
N LEU A 56 -0.02 -7.87 -2.28
CA LEU A 56 1.24 -7.85 -2.96
C LEU A 56 2.30 -7.13 -2.14
N TYR A 57 1.94 -6.00 -1.59
CA TYR A 57 2.89 -5.23 -0.80
C TYR A 57 3.27 -5.96 0.48
N ALA A 58 2.29 -6.53 1.14
CA ALA A 58 2.55 -7.23 2.38
C ALA A 58 3.45 -8.43 2.16
N ARG A 59 3.23 -9.14 1.07
CA ARG A 59 4.05 -10.29 0.76
C ARG A 59 5.49 -9.89 0.48
N LYS A 60 5.68 -8.85 -0.30
CA LYS A 60 7.01 -8.39 -0.60
C LYS A 60 7.72 -7.86 0.62
N HIS A 61 7.01 -7.12 1.42
CA HIS A 61 7.56 -6.56 2.62
C HIS A 61 7.93 -7.66 3.60
N GLU A 62 7.06 -8.63 3.70
CA GLU A 62 7.29 -9.76 4.54
C GLU A 62 8.53 -10.52 4.12
N ASN A 63 8.69 -10.72 2.83
CA ASN A 63 9.86 -11.41 2.33
C ASN A 63 11.15 -10.67 2.66
N GLN A 64 11.10 -9.37 2.70
CA GLN A 64 12.26 -8.61 3.01
C GLN A 64 12.59 -8.61 4.48
N ASP A 65 11.55 -8.62 5.28
CA ASP A 65 11.74 -8.53 6.70
C ASP A 65 11.93 -9.82 7.38
N THR A 66 11.74 -10.88 6.67
CA THR A 66 11.55 -12.07 7.30
C THR A 66 12.67 -12.94 7.62
N PRO A 67 13.89 -12.66 7.35
CA PRO A 67 14.88 -13.66 7.72
C PRO A 67 14.66 -14.10 9.13
N GLY A 68 14.49 -13.15 10.00
CA GLY A 68 14.33 -13.51 11.37
C GLY A 68 13.02 -14.12 11.66
N ARG A 69 11.98 -13.56 11.09
CA ARG A 69 10.70 -14.03 11.38
C ARG A 69 10.42 -15.37 10.85
N ALA A 70 10.92 -15.63 9.71
CA ALA A 70 10.69 -16.89 9.10
C ALA A 70 11.21 -17.98 9.97
N GLN A 71 12.24 -17.71 10.67
CA GLN A 71 12.70 -18.72 11.49
C GLN A 71 11.98 -18.85 12.72
N ALA A 72 11.36 -17.82 13.11
CA ALA A 72 10.58 -17.88 14.29
C ALA A 72 9.57 -18.94 14.16
N ASP A 73 9.33 -19.34 13.01
CA ASP A 73 8.35 -20.37 12.87
C ASP A 73 8.92 -21.70 12.95
#